data_8ea2594fef75fc5b5bfd2554887c9628
#
_entry.id   8ea2594fef75fc5b5bfd2554887c9628
#
_cell.length_a   1.000
_cell.length_b   1.000
_cell.length_c   1.000
_cell.angle_alpha   90.00
_cell.angle_beta   90.00
_cell.angle_gamma   90.00
#
_symmetry.space_group_name_H-M   'P 1'
#
loop_
_entity.id
_entity.type
_entity.pdbx_description
1 polymer ?
#
loop_
_entity_poly.entity_id
_entity_poly.type
_entity_poly.pdbx_seq_one_letter_code
_entity_poly.pdbx_strand_id
1 'polypeptide(L)'
;MKRVLAFAFALLATGSLLAQKTINDDNAQVRSVPAFHAIRVSSGIDLYLSTGDAAVAVSARESEFRDRIRTEVENGVLKIWYDTRDMKNMVWGNSKNLKAYVSARLIDQLGASGGSDVFIDGTLTAPALKVDLSGGSDFRGRVAVSGKFECHASGGSDAMVSGTAGDLDVHASGGSDFKGRELVAETMKADASGGSDIDATVNREVRASASGGSDVYYRGNASLVESNKSGGSDIRKRG
;
A
#
# COMPACT_ATOMS: atom_id res chain seq x y z
N MET A 1 65.69 4.52 11.47
CA MET A 1 64.74 3.52 12.00
C MET A 1 63.61 4.26 12.71
N LYS A 2 62.48 4.45 12.01
CA LYS A 2 61.30 5.14 12.56
C LYS A 2 60.30 4.05 13.01
N ARG A 3 60.02 4.00 14.30
CA ARG A 3 59.00 3.10 14.88
C ARG A 3 57.65 3.72 14.69
N VAL A 4 56.77 3.06 13.92
CA VAL A 4 55.38 3.40 13.78
C VAL A 4 54.59 2.60 14.85
N LEU A 5 54.01 3.31 15.82
CA LEU A 5 53.08 2.76 16.79
C LEU A 5 51.70 2.72 16.14
N ALA A 6 51.18 1.54 15.85
CA ALA A 6 49.81 1.34 15.45
C ALA A 6 48.94 1.17 16.70
N PHE A 7 48.06 2.16 16.98
CA PHE A 7 47.03 2.03 17.98
C PHE A 7 45.82 1.35 17.30
N ALA A 8 45.59 0.09 17.66
CA ALA A 8 44.36 -0.58 17.30
C ALA A 8 43.28 -0.20 18.31
N PHE A 9 42.31 0.61 17.87
CA PHE A 9 41.06 0.87 18.62
C PHE A 9 40.06 -0.22 18.25
N ALA A 10 39.96 -1.24 19.09
CA ALA A 10 38.89 -2.24 18.97
C ALA A 10 37.60 -1.66 19.55
N LEU A 11 36.75 -1.10 18.69
CA LEU A 11 35.38 -0.73 19.03
C LEU A 11 34.52 -2.00 18.94
N LEU A 12 34.23 -2.63 20.07
CA LEU A 12 33.24 -3.67 20.21
C LEU A 12 31.83 -3.04 20.07
N ALA A 13 31.38 -2.84 18.84
CA ALA A 13 29.99 -2.56 18.55
C ALA A 13 29.25 -3.90 18.43
N THR A 14 28.62 -4.35 19.52
CA THR A 14 27.59 -5.38 19.48
C THR A 14 26.32 -4.78 18.87
N GLY A 15 26.35 -4.46 17.59
CA GLY A 15 25.20 -4.07 16.79
C GLY A 15 24.56 -5.35 16.24
N SER A 16 23.30 -5.60 16.63
CA SER A 16 22.47 -6.58 15.96
C SER A 16 22.54 -6.31 14.45
N LEU A 17 23.06 -7.25 13.68
CA LEU A 17 22.99 -7.27 12.22
C LEU A 17 21.52 -7.48 11.84
N LEU A 18 20.71 -6.43 11.91
CA LEU A 18 19.44 -6.39 11.21
C LEU A 18 19.81 -6.37 9.72
N ALA A 19 19.35 -7.37 9.00
CA ALA A 19 19.56 -7.47 7.56
C ALA A 19 18.97 -6.22 6.90
N GLN A 20 19.80 -5.24 6.63
CA GLN A 20 19.42 -4.05 5.88
C GLN A 20 19.17 -4.49 4.46
N LYS A 21 17.89 -4.45 4.05
CA LYS A 21 17.50 -4.83 2.69
C LYS A 21 18.22 -3.93 1.70
N THR A 22 19.05 -4.51 0.88
CA THR A 22 19.76 -3.80 -0.18
C THR A 22 18.79 -3.56 -1.35
N ILE A 23 18.56 -2.30 -1.68
CA ILE A 23 17.84 -1.92 -2.91
C ILE A 23 18.81 -2.15 -4.07
N ASN A 24 18.51 -3.12 -4.93
CA ASN A 24 19.29 -3.37 -6.13
C ASN A 24 18.72 -2.54 -7.31
N ASP A 25 18.91 -1.24 -7.24
CA ASP A 25 18.50 -0.27 -8.27
C ASP A 25 19.55 0.84 -8.33
N ASP A 26 20.41 0.79 -9.35
CA ASP A 26 21.55 1.70 -9.51
C ASP A 26 21.13 3.17 -9.68
N ASN A 27 19.87 3.41 -10.08
CA ASN A 27 19.31 4.75 -10.22
C ASN A 27 18.67 5.28 -8.93
N ALA A 28 18.61 4.46 -7.87
CA ALA A 28 17.98 4.86 -6.62
C ALA A 28 18.77 5.95 -5.90
N GLN A 29 18.06 6.97 -5.44
CA GLN A 29 18.61 8.08 -4.64
C GLN A 29 17.90 8.14 -3.30
N VAL A 30 18.68 8.07 -2.23
CA VAL A 30 18.19 8.20 -0.85
C VAL A 30 17.66 9.61 -0.60
N ARG A 31 16.53 9.69 0.11
CA ARG A 31 15.91 10.94 0.57
C ARG A 31 15.91 10.99 2.08
N SER A 32 16.42 12.09 2.63
CA SER A 32 16.30 12.36 4.06
C SER A 32 14.96 13.02 4.34
N VAL A 33 14.15 12.38 5.17
CA VAL A 33 12.82 12.85 5.54
C VAL A 33 12.62 12.74 7.06
N PRO A 34 11.79 13.59 7.67
CA PRO A 34 11.36 13.42 9.07
C PRO A 34 10.64 12.09 9.31
N ALA A 35 10.41 11.74 10.57
CA ALA A 35 9.62 10.57 10.93
C ALA A 35 8.18 10.66 10.39
N PHE A 36 7.65 9.51 9.93
CA PHE A 36 6.29 9.39 9.41
C PHE A 36 5.68 8.06 9.85
N HIS A 37 4.36 8.00 9.85
CA HIS A 37 3.56 6.80 10.11
C HIS A 37 2.57 6.49 8.98
N ALA A 38 2.40 7.41 8.04
CA ALA A 38 1.51 7.28 6.89
C ALA A 38 2.23 7.64 5.60
N ILE A 39 1.76 7.07 4.46
CA ILE A 39 2.34 7.35 3.14
C ILE A 39 1.22 7.69 2.16
N ARG A 40 1.44 8.70 1.32
CA ARG A 40 0.62 9.01 0.16
C ARG A 40 1.49 9.10 -1.08
N VAL A 41 1.21 8.26 -2.08
CA VAL A 41 1.91 8.24 -3.36
C VAL A 41 0.96 8.63 -4.49
N SER A 42 1.47 9.37 -5.48
CA SER A 42 0.66 9.80 -6.63
C SER A 42 1.50 10.02 -7.88
N SER A 43 0.82 10.29 -9.00
CA SER A 43 1.44 10.66 -10.28
C SER A 43 2.16 9.51 -10.99
N GLY A 44 1.67 8.28 -10.88
CA GLY A 44 2.22 7.11 -11.55
C GLY A 44 3.56 6.63 -10.96
N ILE A 45 3.77 6.83 -9.66
CA ILE A 45 4.93 6.34 -8.94
C ILE A 45 4.58 5.01 -8.27
N ASP A 46 5.33 3.96 -8.57
CA ASP A 46 5.20 2.65 -7.91
C ASP A 46 5.90 2.67 -6.56
N LEU A 47 5.16 2.41 -5.48
CA LEU A 47 5.67 2.34 -4.12
C LEU A 47 5.98 0.89 -3.72
N TYR A 48 7.22 0.61 -3.37
CA TYR A 48 7.67 -0.64 -2.77
C TYR A 48 7.89 -0.41 -1.27
N LEU A 49 7.01 -0.96 -0.45
CA LEU A 49 7.04 -0.79 1.01
C LEU A 49 7.49 -2.07 1.70
N SER A 50 8.48 -1.97 2.55
CA SER A 50 8.98 -3.06 3.41
C SER A 50 8.95 -2.67 4.89
N THR A 51 8.91 -3.67 5.77
CA THR A 51 9.03 -3.45 7.21
C THR A 51 10.51 -3.38 7.61
N GLY A 52 10.90 -2.35 8.36
CA GLY A 52 12.28 -2.16 8.80
C GLY A 52 12.55 -0.76 9.36
N ASP A 53 13.82 -0.42 9.50
CA ASP A 53 14.22 0.93 9.88
C ASP A 53 13.79 1.95 8.82
N ALA A 54 13.45 3.16 9.27
CA ALA A 54 12.93 4.19 8.36
C ALA A 54 13.97 4.57 7.31
N ALA A 55 13.61 4.34 6.06
CA ALA A 55 14.43 4.73 4.90
C ALA A 55 13.52 5.06 3.71
N VAL A 56 13.91 6.04 2.93
CA VAL A 56 13.21 6.44 1.70
C VAL A 56 14.23 6.61 0.59
N ALA A 57 13.96 5.99 -0.55
CA ALA A 57 14.72 6.23 -1.77
C ALA A 57 13.76 6.33 -2.96
N VAL A 58 14.14 7.09 -3.97
CA VAL A 58 13.36 7.24 -5.20
C VAL A 58 14.22 6.90 -6.40
N SER A 59 13.60 6.37 -7.44
CA SER A 59 14.27 5.98 -8.67
C SER A 59 13.41 6.33 -9.88
N ALA A 60 14.06 6.50 -11.01
CA ALA A 60 13.43 6.62 -12.31
C ALA A 60 14.37 6.11 -13.39
N ARG A 61 13.85 5.93 -14.60
CA ARG A 61 14.65 5.50 -15.77
C ARG A 61 15.86 6.41 -16.02
N GLU A 62 15.69 7.70 -15.83
CA GLU A 62 16.71 8.73 -16.02
C GLU A 62 16.76 9.66 -14.82
N SER A 63 17.95 10.21 -14.54
CA SER A 63 18.15 11.12 -13.40
C SER A 63 17.26 12.37 -13.47
N GLU A 64 17.00 12.87 -14.68
CA GLU A 64 16.11 14.03 -14.87
C GLU A 64 14.68 13.76 -14.36
N PHE A 65 14.14 12.57 -14.59
CA PHE A 65 12.84 12.18 -14.07
C PHE A 65 12.90 11.92 -12.56
N ARG A 66 13.96 11.27 -12.07
CA ARG A 66 14.14 11.00 -10.65
C ARG A 66 14.20 12.28 -9.83
N ASP A 67 14.89 13.30 -10.33
CA ASP A 67 15.09 14.57 -9.63
C ASP A 67 13.80 15.40 -9.52
N ARG A 68 12.76 15.03 -10.30
CA ARG A 68 11.41 15.58 -10.21
C ARG A 68 10.49 14.83 -9.23
N ILE A 69 10.91 13.66 -8.73
CA ILE A 69 10.16 12.99 -7.66
C ILE A 69 10.39 13.77 -6.36
N ARG A 70 9.31 14.30 -5.80
CA ARG A 70 9.29 15.03 -4.54
C ARG A 70 8.90 14.11 -3.40
N THR A 71 9.55 14.31 -2.26
CA THR A 71 9.27 13.61 -1.00
C THR A 71 9.19 14.64 0.11
N GLU A 72 8.08 14.71 0.80
CA GLU A 72 7.82 15.66 1.88
C GLU A 72 7.01 15.01 2.98
N VAL A 73 7.30 15.36 4.23
CA VAL A 73 6.50 14.88 5.37
C VAL A 73 5.74 16.05 5.97
N GLU A 74 4.41 15.94 5.94
CA GLU A 74 3.50 16.88 6.59
C GLU A 74 2.59 16.14 7.56
N ASN A 75 2.54 16.57 8.81
CA ASN A 75 1.72 15.97 9.87
C ASN A 75 1.90 14.44 10.01
N GLY A 76 3.15 13.96 9.88
CA GLY A 76 3.46 12.53 9.94
C GLY A 76 3.11 11.72 8.69
N VAL A 77 2.66 12.35 7.61
CA VAL A 77 2.35 11.72 6.33
C VAL A 77 3.48 11.98 5.34
N LEU A 78 4.16 10.93 4.88
CA LEU A 78 5.12 11.00 3.77
C LEU A 78 4.36 11.10 2.45
N LYS A 79 4.45 12.24 1.80
CA LYS A 79 3.90 12.50 0.47
C LYS A 79 4.97 12.27 -0.59
N ILE A 80 4.64 11.51 -1.63
CA ILE A 80 5.54 11.20 -2.74
C ILE A 80 4.80 11.49 -4.04
N TRP A 81 5.30 12.43 -4.85
CA TRP A 81 4.66 12.80 -6.11
C TRP A 81 5.67 13.23 -7.15
N TYR A 82 5.25 13.23 -8.40
CA TYR A 82 6.05 13.72 -9.51
C TYR A 82 5.70 15.18 -9.83
N ASP A 83 6.71 16.07 -9.80
CA ASP A 83 6.54 17.48 -10.08
C ASP A 83 6.50 17.73 -11.59
N THR A 84 5.34 18.12 -12.10
CA THR A 84 5.09 18.41 -13.52
C THR A 84 5.22 19.88 -13.87
N ARG A 85 5.53 20.75 -12.92
CA ARG A 85 5.69 22.20 -13.18
C ARG A 85 6.83 22.42 -14.18
N ASP A 86 6.66 23.41 -15.05
CA ASP A 86 7.63 23.81 -16.08
C ASP A 86 7.93 22.76 -17.17
N MET A 87 7.08 21.76 -17.33
CA MET A 87 7.21 20.79 -18.42
C MET A 87 6.60 21.33 -19.72
N LYS A 88 7.27 22.30 -20.35
CA LYS A 88 6.97 22.76 -21.71
C LYS A 88 7.54 21.76 -22.69
N ASN A 89 6.70 21.05 -23.46
CA ASN A 89 7.07 20.08 -24.52
C ASN A 89 7.46 18.65 -24.09
N MET A 90 6.67 18.04 -23.23
CA MET A 90 6.91 16.61 -22.95
C MET A 90 6.42 15.73 -24.09
N VAL A 91 7.34 14.95 -24.68
CA VAL A 91 6.98 13.87 -25.60
C VAL A 91 6.26 12.80 -24.79
N TRP A 92 4.96 12.64 -25.01
CA TRP A 92 4.16 11.53 -24.50
C TRP A 92 4.65 10.25 -25.17
N GLY A 93 5.28 9.36 -24.43
CA GLY A 93 5.68 8.06 -24.99
C GLY A 93 6.81 7.31 -24.29
N ASN A 94 7.62 7.97 -23.49
CA ASN A 94 8.66 7.27 -22.71
C ASN A 94 8.15 6.92 -21.31
N SER A 95 8.06 5.64 -20.99
CA SER A 95 7.86 5.17 -19.63
C SER A 95 8.96 5.74 -18.73
N LYS A 96 8.61 6.60 -17.78
CA LYS A 96 9.54 7.19 -16.83
C LYS A 96 10.03 6.19 -15.78
N ASN A 97 9.28 5.10 -15.59
CA ASN A 97 9.55 4.05 -14.60
C ASN A 97 9.83 4.64 -13.21
N LEU A 98 8.86 5.44 -12.73
CA LEU A 98 8.98 6.15 -11.44
C LEU A 98 8.76 5.18 -10.29
N LYS A 99 9.70 5.13 -9.35
CA LYS A 99 9.64 4.23 -8.20
C LYS A 99 9.98 4.95 -6.91
N ALA A 100 9.35 4.52 -5.84
CA ALA A 100 9.71 4.87 -4.48
C ALA A 100 9.90 3.59 -3.66
N TYR A 101 11.00 3.51 -2.95
CA TYR A 101 11.33 2.44 -2.01
C TYR A 101 11.25 3.02 -0.61
N VAL A 102 10.37 2.47 0.21
CA VAL A 102 10.17 2.92 1.58
C VAL A 102 10.30 1.74 2.53
N SER A 103 11.04 1.93 3.59
CA SER A 103 11.07 1.04 4.75
C SER A 103 10.58 1.78 5.97
N ALA A 104 9.72 1.16 6.77
CA ALA A 104 9.22 1.73 8.03
C ALA A 104 8.79 0.63 8.99
N ARG A 105 8.93 0.87 10.30
CA ARG A 105 8.53 -0.12 11.33
C ARG A 105 7.04 -0.20 11.52
N LEU A 106 6.33 0.90 11.37
CA LEU A 106 4.89 1.02 11.53
C LEU A 106 4.32 1.95 10.47
N ILE A 107 3.34 1.46 9.75
CA ILE A 107 2.51 2.27 8.84
C ILE A 107 1.05 1.92 9.16
N ASP A 108 0.25 2.93 9.47
CA ASP A 108 -1.17 2.81 9.77
C ASP A 108 -2.08 3.37 8.68
N GLN A 109 -1.52 4.13 7.73
CA GLN A 109 -2.27 4.65 6.58
C GLN A 109 -1.45 4.65 5.30
N LEU A 110 -2.07 4.16 4.21
CA LEU A 110 -1.53 4.18 2.86
C LEU A 110 -2.54 4.82 1.90
N GLY A 111 -2.09 5.73 1.06
CA GLY A 111 -2.90 6.31 0.00
C GLY A 111 -2.17 6.23 -1.33
N ALA A 112 -2.88 5.78 -2.39
CA ALA A 112 -2.37 5.79 -3.75
C ALA A 112 -3.36 6.41 -4.72
N SER A 113 -2.86 7.22 -5.65
CA SER A 113 -3.71 7.90 -6.63
C SER A 113 -3.00 8.16 -7.95
N GLY A 114 -3.79 8.38 -9.01
CA GLY A 114 -3.25 8.78 -10.30
C GLY A 114 -2.37 7.72 -10.96
N GLY A 115 -2.76 6.46 -10.91
CA GLY A 115 -2.05 5.34 -11.51
C GLY A 115 -0.79 4.94 -10.77
N SER A 116 -0.73 5.17 -9.46
CA SER A 116 0.39 4.76 -8.59
C SER A 116 0.08 3.46 -7.89
N ASP A 117 0.94 2.46 -8.02
CA ASP A 117 0.74 1.16 -7.40
C ASP A 117 1.53 1.01 -6.10
N VAL A 118 0.97 0.27 -5.14
CA VAL A 118 1.60 -0.06 -3.86
C VAL A 118 1.87 -1.55 -3.77
N PHE A 119 3.13 -1.90 -3.57
CA PHE A 119 3.59 -3.28 -3.39
C PHE A 119 4.17 -3.45 -1.99
N ILE A 120 3.58 -4.36 -1.21
CA ILE A 120 4.11 -4.72 0.11
C ILE A 120 5.09 -5.88 -0.04
N ASP A 121 6.32 -5.66 0.38
CA ASP A 121 7.32 -6.70 0.42
C ASP A 121 7.38 -7.33 1.81
N GLY A 122 7.04 -8.62 1.86
CA GLY A 122 6.82 -9.35 3.11
C GLY A 122 5.41 -9.16 3.66
N THR A 123 5.29 -8.90 4.95
CA THR A 123 4.00 -8.71 5.64
C THR A 123 3.97 -7.37 6.35
N LEU A 124 2.98 -6.54 6.03
CA LEU A 124 2.73 -5.29 6.75
C LEU A 124 1.93 -5.60 8.03
N THR A 125 2.56 -5.42 9.18
CA THR A 125 1.93 -5.64 10.48
C THR A 125 1.55 -4.32 11.12
N ALA A 126 0.30 -4.19 11.53
CA ALA A 126 -0.20 -2.98 12.19
C ALA A 126 -1.35 -3.30 13.17
N PRO A 127 -1.56 -2.50 14.23
CA PRO A 127 -2.74 -2.62 15.08
C PRO A 127 -4.02 -2.21 14.34
N ALA A 128 -3.93 -1.23 13.44
CA ALA A 128 -4.97 -0.82 12.51
C ALA A 128 -4.32 -0.35 11.21
N LEU A 129 -5.01 -0.51 10.09
CA LEU A 129 -4.52 -0.08 8.78
C LEU A 129 -5.66 0.52 7.97
N LYS A 130 -5.40 1.69 7.38
CA LYS A 130 -6.27 2.30 6.38
C LYS A 130 -5.56 2.37 5.03
N VAL A 131 -6.27 1.94 3.97
CA VAL A 131 -5.80 2.00 2.58
C VAL A 131 -6.82 2.76 1.74
N ASP A 132 -6.39 3.86 1.12
CA ASP A 132 -7.20 4.68 0.24
C ASP A 132 -6.64 4.62 -1.19
N LEU A 133 -7.40 4.07 -2.15
CA LEU A 133 -7.00 3.92 -3.55
C LEU A 133 -7.93 4.70 -4.48
N SER A 134 -7.36 5.40 -5.47
CA SER A 134 -8.16 6.13 -6.44
C SER A 134 -7.46 6.31 -7.79
N GLY A 135 -8.24 6.52 -8.84
CA GLY A 135 -7.71 6.90 -10.14
C GLY A 135 -6.89 5.82 -10.83
N GLY A 136 -7.26 4.57 -10.72
CA GLY A 136 -6.56 3.43 -11.36
C GLY A 136 -5.27 3.03 -10.65
N SER A 137 -5.24 3.15 -9.31
CA SER A 137 -4.10 2.78 -8.47
C SER A 137 -4.34 1.45 -7.77
N ASP A 138 -3.37 0.58 -7.78
CA ASP A 138 -3.51 -0.75 -7.19
C ASP A 138 -2.75 -0.91 -5.87
N PHE A 139 -3.27 -1.76 -5.01
CA PHE A 139 -2.57 -2.25 -3.82
C PHE A 139 -2.38 -3.76 -3.91
N ARG A 140 -1.16 -4.22 -3.70
CA ARG A 140 -0.84 -5.65 -3.67
C ARG A 140 0.03 -5.97 -2.48
N GLY A 141 -0.47 -6.83 -1.59
CA GLY A 141 0.34 -7.20 -0.43
C GLY A 141 -0.28 -8.13 0.57
N ARG A 142 0.56 -8.56 1.50
CA ARG A 142 0.17 -9.34 2.66
C ARG A 142 0.12 -8.44 3.89
N VAL A 143 -0.95 -8.55 4.66
CA VAL A 143 -1.16 -7.77 5.87
C VAL A 143 -1.40 -8.67 7.09
N ALA A 144 -1.03 -8.18 8.27
CA ALA A 144 -1.39 -8.77 9.56
C ALA A 144 -1.90 -7.64 10.46
N VAL A 145 -3.20 -7.39 10.41
CA VAL A 145 -3.86 -6.30 11.16
C VAL A 145 -4.63 -6.90 12.32
N SER A 146 -4.22 -6.59 13.55
CA SER A 146 -4.86 -7.19 14.74
C SER A 146 -6.23 -6.58 15.06
N GLY A 147 -6.48 -5.35 14.66
CA GLY A 147 -7.75 -4.64 14.80
C GLY A 147 -8.41 -4.37 13.45
N LYS A 148 -8.78 -3.10 13.20
CA LYS A 148 -9.51 -2.70 11.99
C LYS A 148 -8.59 -2.54 10.77
N PHE A 149 -8.94 -3.23 9.68
CA PHE A 149 -8.43 -2.96 8.34
C PHE A 149 -9.54 -2.29 7.51
N GLU A 150 -9.30 -1.05 7.12
CA GLU A 150 -10.20 -0.25 6.29
C GLU A 150 -9.61 -0.08 4.90
N CYS A 151 -10.38 -0.40 3.84
CA CYS A 151 -9.96 -0.25 2.46
C CYS A 151 -11.02 0.49 1.65
N HIS A 152 -10.65 1.63 1.10
CA HIS A 152 -11.46 2.39 0.16
C HIS A 152 -10.83 2.33 -1.22
N ALA A 153 -11.57 1.81 -2.20
CA ALA A 153 -11.14 1.76 -3.59
C ALA A 153 -12.17 2.45 -4.50
N SER A 154 -11.69 3.30 -5.38
CA SER A 154 -12.56 4.06 -6.28
C SER A 154 -11.94 4.30 -7.65
N GLY A 155 -12.79 4.49 -8.66
CA GLY A 155 -12.36 4.91 -9.99
C GLY A 155 -11.87 3.80 -10.92
N GLY A 156 -11.56 2.65 -10.51
CA GLY A 156 -10.94 1.55 -11.28
C GLY A 156 -9.65 1.07 -10.61
N SER A 157 -9.63 1.18 -9.28
CA SER A 157 -8.50 0.81 -8.44
C SER A 157 -8.73 -0.56 -7.83
N ASP A 158 -7.72 -1.41 -7.85
CA ASP A 158 -7.82 -2.76 -7.32
C ASP A 158 -7.00 -2.95 -6.03
N ALA A 159 -7.56 -3.65 -5.06
CA ALA A 159 -6.84 -4.09 -3.87
C ALA A 159 -6.72 -5.63 -3.85
N MET A 160 -5.52 -6.17 -4.06
CA MET A 160 -5.20 -7.59 -3.89
C MET A 160 -4.55 -7.81 -2.53
N VAL A 161 -5.30 -8.39 -1.59
CA VAL A 161 -4.88 -8.50 -0.20
C VAL A 161 -4.89 -9.94 0.28
N SER A 162 -3.84 -10.33 0.99
CA SER A 162 -3.76 -11.61 1.71
C SER A 162 -3.38 -11.40 3.16
N GLY A 163 -3.55 -12.43 4.00
CA GLY A 163 -3.14 -12.41 5.41
C GLY A 163 -4.30 -12.41 6.39
N THR A 164 -4.27 -11.53 7.40
CA THR A 164 -5.29 -11.53 8.46
C THR A 164 -5.73 -10.12 8.86
N ALA A 165 -6.99 -10.00 9.28
CA ALA A 165 -7.55 -8.79 9.89
C ALA A 165 -8.50 -9.17 11.04
N GLY A 166 -8.63 -8.32 12.07
CA GLY A 166 -9.71 -8.44 13.04
C GLY A 166 -11.03 -8.05 12.38
N ASP A 167 -11.24 -6.77 12.21
CA ASP A 167 -12.43 -6.23 11.54
C ASP A 167 -12.04 -5.69 10.14
N LEU A 168 -12.71 -6.16 9.11
CA LEU A 168 -12.52 -5.72 7.73
C LEU A 168 -13.65 -4.77 7.34
N ASP A 169 -13.31 -3.57 6.89
CA ASP A 169 -14.27 -2.57 6.39
C ASP A 169 -13.87 -2.18 4.96
N VAL A 170 -14.68 -2.55 3.96
CA VAL A 170 -14.35 -2.34 2.55
C VAL A 170 -15.43 -1.49 1.88
N HIS A 171 -14.98 -0.42 1.24
CA HIS A 171 -15.79 0.40 0.36
C HIS A 171 -15.20 0.38 -1.05
N ALA A 172 -15.93 -0.21 -2.00
CA ALA A 172 -15.53 -0.27 -3.41
C ALA A 172 -16.55 0.46 -4.28
N SER A 173 -16.09 1.32 -5.18
CA SER A 173 -16.98 2.10 -6.03
C SER A 173 -16.42 2.36 -7.44
N GLY A 174 -17.30 2.62 -8.39
CA GLY A 174 -16.92 2.77 -9.79
C GLY A 174 -16.71 1.43 -10.45
N GLY A 175 -15.50 1.09 -10.86
CA GLY A 175 -15.10 -0.22 -11.38
C GLY A 175 -13.94 -0.79 -10.58
N SER A 176 -14.00 -0.69 -9.25
CA SER A 176 -12.89 -1.04 -8.35
C SER A 176 -13.15 -2.36 -7.64
N ASP A 177 -12.14 -3.21 -7.54
CA ASP A 177 -12.28 -4.51 -6.91
C ASP A 177 -11.45 -4.66 -5.64
N PHE A 178 -12.04 -5.31 -4.64
CA PHE A 178 -11.32 -5.83 -3.48
C PHE A 178 -11.18 -7.35 -3.56
N LYS A 179 -9.98 -7.80 -3.88
CA LYS A 179 -9.60 -9.20 -4.08
C LYS A 179 -8.90 -9.74 -2.83
N GLY A 180 -9.69 -10.01 -1.79
CA GLY A 180 -9.23 -10.48 -0.47
C GLY A 180 -9.57 -11.94 -0.17
N ARG A 181 -9.66 -12.81 -1.17
CA ARG A 181 -9.93 -14.24 -0.96
C ARG A 181 -8.96 -14.91 0.03
N GLU A 182 -7.69 -14.48 -0.01
CA GLU A 182 -6.63 -14.99 0.86
C GLU A 182 -6.43 -14.14 2.13
N LEU A 183 -7.31 -13.16 2.36
CA LEU A 183 -7.40 -12.40 3.60
C LEU A 183 -8.48 -13.01 4.49
N VAL A 184 -8.11 -13.45 5.68
CA VAL A 184 -9.03 -14.00 6.67
C VAL A 184 -9.35 -12.92 7.71
N ALA A 185 -10.62 -12.54 7.80
CA ALA A 185 -11.12 -11.58 8.79
C ALA A 185 -12.09 -12.24 9.79
N GLU A 186 -12.22 -11.68 10.98
CA GLU A 186 -13.24 -12.14 11.93
C GLU A 186 -14.60 -11.56 11.56
N THR A 187 -14.69 -10.27 11.27
CA THR A 187 -15.90 -9.62 10.82
C THR A 187 -15.66 -8.85 9.53
N MET A 188 -16.71 -8.64 8.73
CA MET A 188 -16.63 -7.81 7.54
C MET A 188 -17.86 -6.90 7.43
N LYS A 189 -17.59 -5.62 7.15
CA LYS A 189 -18.52 -4.68 6.56
C LYS A 189 -18.09 -4.42 5.12
N ALA A 190 -18.98 -4.59 4.16
CA ALA A 190 -18.72 -4.44 2.74
C ALA A 190 -19.76 -3.56 2.08
N ASP A 191 -19.33 -2.48 1.47
CA ASP A 191 -20.17 -1.58 0.70
C ASP A 191 -19.65 -1.50 -0.75
N ALA A 192 -20.36 -2.09 -1.70
CA ALA A 192 -20.02 -2.13 -3.12
C ALA A 192 -21.01 -1.34 -3.96
N SER A 193 -20.53 -0.51 -4.89
CA SER A 193 -21.41 0.28 -5.76
C SER A 193 -20.83 0.50 -7.16
N GLY A 194 -21.71 0.72 -8.13
CA GLY A 194 -21.31 0.85 -9.53
C GLY A 194 -21.13 -0.50 -10.19
N GLY A 195 -19.95 -0.83 -10.64
CA GLY A 195 -19.55 -2.14 -11.18
C GLY A 195 -18.37 -2.72 -10.42
N SER A 196 -18.41 -2.64 -9.09
CA SER A 196 -17.29 -3.04 -8.22
C SER A 196 -17.58 -4.36 -7.51
N ASP A 197 -16.53 -5.17 -7.31
CA ASP A 197 -16.64 -6.45 -6.63
C ASP A 197 -15.81 -6.51 -5.34
N ILE A 198 -16.37 -7.16 -4.31
CA ILE A 198 -15.69 -7.43 -3.05
C ILE A 198 -15.67 -8.94 -2.79
N ASP A 199 -14.50 -9.52 -2.59
CA ASP A 199 -14.32 -10.95 -2.25
C ASP A 199 -13.38 -11.11 -1.05
N ALA A 200 -13.84 -11.76 0.05
CA ALA A 200 -13.06 -11.99 1.25
C ALA A 200 -13.43 -13.30 1.98
N THR A 201 -12.54 -13.78 2.84
CA THR A 201 -12.82 -14.90 3.75
C THR A 201 -13.10 -14.38 5.15
N VAL A 202 -14.25 -14.75 5.75
CA VAL A 202 -14.74 -14.21 7.02
C VAL A 202 -15.23 -15.33 7.93
N ASN A 203 -14.88 -15.26 9.22
CA ASN A 203 -15.17 -16.34 10.16
C ASN A 203 -16.45 -16.17 10.98
N ARG A 204 -16.85 -14.94 11.34
CA ARG A 204 -17.97 -14.70 12.27
C ARG A 204 -19.18 -14.02 11.66
N GLU A 205 -19.03 -12.77 11.20
CA GLU A 205 -20.17 -11.96 10.76
C GLU A 205 -19.86 -11.15 9.51
N VAL A 206 -20.84 -11.09 8.60
CA VAL A 206 -20.81 -10.24 7.41
C VAL A 206 -22.01 -9.29 7.42
N ARG A 207 -21.74 -8.00 7.21
CA ARG A 207 -22.71 -6.98 6.84
C ARG A 207 -22.35 -6.48 5.46
N ALA A 208 -23.30 -6.54 4.51
CA ALA A 208 -22.98 -6.18 3.15
C ALA A 208 -24.10 -5.35 2.51
N SER A 209 -23.68 -4.35 1.76
CA SER A 209 -24.54 -3.56 0.88
C SER A 209 -23.96 -3.59 -0.53
N ALA A 210 -24.80 -3.87 -1.53
CA ALA A 210 -24.39 -3.87 -2.93
C ALA A 210 -25.42 -3.14 -3.79
N SER A 211 -24.97 -2.31 -4.71
CA SER A 211 -25.86 -1.54 -5.58
C SER A 211 -25.29 -1.34 -6.98
N GLY A 212 -26.17 -1.12 -7.96
CA GLY A 212 -25.78 -1.04 -9.36
C GLY A 212 -25.54 -2.42 -9.96
N GLY A 213 -24.38 -2.66 -10.52
CA GLY A 213 -23.94 -3.98 -11.02
C GLY A 213 -22.82 -4.58 -10.21
N SER A 214 -22.80 -4.32 -8.88
CA SER A 214 -21.71 -4.73 -8.00
C SER A 214 -22.04 -5.99 -7.22
N ASP A 215 -21.01 -6.78 -6.91
CA ASP A 215 -21.18 -8.02 -6.18
C ASP A 215 -20.33 -8.09 -4.91
N VAL A 216 -20.87 -8.73 -3.86
CA VAL A 216 -20.13 -9.05 -2.64
C VAL A 216 -20.09 -10.56 -2.45
N TYR A 217 -18.89 -11.12 -2.48
CA TYR A 217 -18.65 -12.54 -2.25
C TYR A 217 -17.92 -12.73 -0.94
N TYR A 218 -18.39 -13.68 -0.13
CA TYR A 218 -17.68 -14.05 1.09
C TYR A 218 -17.56 -15.57 1.25
N ARG A 219 -16.51 -16.00 1.95
CA ARG A 219 -16.21 -17.40 2.26
C ARG A 219 -16.05 -17.58 3.76
N GLY A 220 -15.75 -18.81 4.18
CA GLY A 220 -15.54 -19.14 5.59
C GLY A 220 -16.82 -19.45 6.33
N ASN A 221 -16.80 -19.32 7.67
CA ASN A 221 -17.89 -19.74 8.53
C ASN A 221 -18.89 -18.66 8.90
N ALA A 222 -18.68 -17.43 8.40
CA ALA A 222 -19.48 -16.27 8.78
C ALA A 222 -20.96 -16.41 8.48
N SER A 223 -21.77 -15.83 9.38
CA SER A 223 -23.19 -15.58 9.19
C SER A 223 -23.41 -14.22 8.53
N LEU A 224 -24.31 -14.16 7.55
CA LEU A 224 -24.75 -12.90 6.97
C LEU A 224 -25.83 -12.29 7.88
N VAL A 225 -25.50 -11.21 8.59
CA VAL A 225 -26.37 -10.58 9.58
C VAL A 225 -27.13 -9.37 9.02
N GLU A 226 -26.61 -8.78 7.94
CA GLU A 226 -27.24 -7.68 7.23
C GLU A 226 -26.95 -7.77 5.74
N SER A 227 -27.97 -7.62 4.90
CA SER A 227 -27.85 -7.71 3.45
C SER A 227 -28.79 -6.73 2.77
N ASN A 228 -28.23 -5.70 2.12
CA ASN A 228 -28.97 -4.72 1.36
C ASN A 228 -28.54 -4.79 -0.11
N LYS A 229 -29.48 -5.09 -1.01
CA LYS A 229 -29.20 -5.20 -2.44
C LYS A 229 -30.14 -4.31 -3.25
N SER A 230 -29.60 -3.69 -4.29
CA SER A 230 -30.39 -2.94 -5.26
C SER A 230 -29.78 -2.99 -6.66
N GLY A 231 -30.61 -2.83 -7.68
CA GLY A 231 -30.17 -2.95 -9.07
C GLY A 231 -29.83 -4.40 -9.46
N GLY A 232 -28.79 -4.59 -10.25
CA GLY A 232 -28.31 -5.91 -10.69
C GLY A 232 -27.27 -6.54 -9.75
N SER A 233 -27.23 -6.12 -8.49
CA SER A 233 -26.20 -6.52 -7.53
C SER A 233 -26.48 -7.86 -6.85
N ASP A 234 -25.42 -8.51 -6.36
CA ASP A 234 -25.56 -9.75 -5.63
C ASP A 234 -24.67 -9.80 -4.36
N ILE A 235 -25.15 -10.53 -3.34
CA ILE A 235 -24.42 -10.82 -2.12
C ILE A 235 -24.53 -12.32 -1.88
N ARG A 236 -23.40 -13.05 -1.98
CA ARG A 236 -23.39 -14.51 -1.95
C ARG A 236 -22.25 -15.08 -1.11
N LYS A 237 -22.57 -16.13 -0.35
CA LYS A 237 -21.56 -17.02 0.20
C LYS A 237 -21.06 -17.96 -0.90
N ARG A 238 -19.74 -18.04 -1.05
CA ARG A 238 -19.06 -18.99 -1.94
C ARG A 238 -18.37 -20.07 -1.09
N GLY A 239 -18.44 -21.29 -1.53
CA GLY A 239 -17.78 -22.46 -0.89
C GLY A 239 -16.27 -22.45 -1.09
#